data_a8d20fb7466f68d61329e65bfff0151e
#
_entry.id   a8d20fb7466f68d61329e65bfff0151e
#
_cell.length_a   1.000
_cell.length_b   1.000
_cell.length_c   1.000
_cell.angle_alpha   90.00
_cell.angle_beta   90.00
_cell.angle_gamma   90.00
#
_symmetry.space_group_name_H-M   'P 1'
#
loop_
_entity.id
_entity.type
_entity.pdbx_description
1 polymer ?
#
loop_
_entity_poly.entity_id
_entity_poly.type
_entity_poly.pdbx_seq_one_letter_code
_entity_poly.pdbx_strand_id
1 'polypeptide(L)'
;MTRLTKKLAKLYGADLTVDARPMGCSHNLCVSVTGIKDQFALEGETLTREYASIALGAAFHPYFVGGTFDPEAVGIEKQMLKKALEDEINDKRLYCLHQANREFFGDSPAGVRQEGYLEEVEGLTPEQLTAAYYEMLRTANIELLVLGCTAEQTAAVKDALLAELAAIDRAPLPLAENIAMPRREPVHKTETYDMVQAKLCMLFTLGEPMRTEQLAAVRLAMALYGGSVTSRLFLNVRERDHLCYYCSSSFQSFTGSMAVNSGVEHAD
;
A
#
# COMPACT_ATOMS: atom_id res chain seq x y z
N MET A 1 17.33 21.41 2.85
CA MET A 1 17.17 20.59 1.62
C MET A 1 18.23 19.50 1.62
N THR A 2 17.82 18.23 1.63
CA THR A 2 18.74 17.09 1.74
C THR A 2 19.58 16.92 0.46
N ARG A 3 20.69 16.16 0.55
CA ARG A 3 21.53 15.84 -0.61
C ARG A 3 20.72 15.13 -1.72
N LEU A 4 19.82 14.22 -1.33
CA LEU A 4 18.94 13.49 -2.26
C LEU A 4 17.97 14.43 -2.97
N THR A 5 17.27 15.31 -2.24
CA THR A 5 16.35 16.29 -2.84
C THR A 5 17.02 17.19 -3.85
N LYS A 6 18.29 17.62 -3.57
CA LYS A 6 19.08 18.39 -4.53
C LYS A 6 19.46 17.57 -5.78
N LYS A 7 19.76 16.26 -5.59
CA LYS A 7 20.06 15.36 -6.72
C LYS A 7 18.83 15.18 -7.61
N LEU A 8 17.66 14.90 -7.03
CA LEU A 8 16.40 14.76 -7.77
C LEU A 8 16.02 16.04 -8.53
N ALA A 9 16.17 17.20 -7.91
CA ALA A 9 15.94 18.49 -8.57
C ALA A 9 16.84 18.71 -9.80
N LYS A 10 18.12 18.30 -9.73
CA LYS A 10 19.06 18.36 -10.87
C LYS A 10 18.73 17.36 -11.97
N LEU A 11 18.02 16.30 -11.63
CA LEU A 11 17.51 15.30 -12.58
C LEU A 11 16.11 15.69 -13.11
N TYR A 12 15.95 16.97 -13.43
CA TYR A 12 14.72 17.54 -14.02
C TYR A 12 13.49 17.38 -13.13
N GLY A 13 13.67 17.39 -11.80
CA GLY A 13 12.58 17.21 -10.86
C GLY A 13 12.07 15.77 -10.77
N ALA A 14 12.97 14.80 -10.97
CA ALA A 14 12.62 13.40 -10.76
C ALA A 14 12.04 13.16 -9.36
N ASP A 15 11.09 12.26 -9.27
CA ASP A 15 10.43 11.87 -8.03
C ASP A 15 10.91 10.49 -7.56
N LEU A 16 11.14 10.36 -6.25
CA LEU A 16 11.41 9.09 -5.57
C LEU A 16 10.28 8.82 -4.58
N THR A 17 9.58 7.74 -4.79
CA THR A 17 8.53 7.27 -3.88
C THR A 17 8.92 5.93 -3.28
N VAL A 18 8.75 5.79 -1.96
CA VAL A 18 8.84 4.52 -1.25
C VAL A 18 7.51 4.30 -0.56
N ASP A 19 6.89 3.15 -0.81
CA ASP A 19 5.56 2.86 -0.33
C ASP A 19 5.44 1.37 0.05
N ALA A 20 4.82 1.10 1.19
CA ALA A 20 4.50 -0.24 1.65
C ALA A 20 3.00 -0.47 1.51
N ARG A 21 2.60 -1.54 0.83
CA ARG A 21 1.17 -1.85 0.58
C ARG A 21 0.87 -3.32 0.84
N PRO A 22 -0.19 -3.61 1.58
CA PRO A 22 -0.73 -4.96 1.61
C PRO A 22 -1.40 -5.29 0.26
N MET A 23 -1.09 -6.48 -0.28
CA MET A 23 -1.70 -7.02 -1.48
C MET A 23 -2.12 -8.46 -1.22
N GLY A 24 -3.37 -8.67 -0.83
CA GLY A 24 -3.86 -9.97 -0.39
C GLY A 24 -3.10 -10.44 0.86
N CYS A 25 -2.42 -11.57 0.74
CA CYS A 25 -1.64 -12.16 1.84
C CYS A 25 -0.15 -11.74 1.83
N SER A 26 0.23 -10.77 1.01
CA SER A 26 1.60 -10.29 0.90
C SER A 26 1.68 -8.81 1.20
N HIS A 27 2.78 -8.39 1.84
CA HIS A 27 3.15 -6.99 1.97
C HIS A 27 4.22 -6.66 0.94
N ASN A 28 4.00 -5.63 0.14
CA ASN A 28 4.93 -5.18 -0.89
C ASN A 28 5.56 -3.86 -0.50
N LEU A 29 6.88 -3.83 -0.49
CA LEU A 29 7.64 -2.58 -0.45
C LEU A 29 7.98 -2.17 -1.88
N CYS A 30 7.49 -1.04 -2.32
CA CYS A 30 7.74 -0.50 -3.65
C CYS A 30 8.67 0.70 -3.56
N VAL A 31 9.80 0.65 -4.26
CA VAL A 31 10.71 1.79 -4.48
C VAL A 31 10.60 2.19 -5.94
N SER A 32 10.15 3.39 -6.19
CA SER A 32 9.86 3.90 -7.53
C SER A 32 10.56 5.22 -7.79
N VAL A 33 11.25 5.33 -8.93
CA VAL A 33 11.79 6.61 -9.42
C VAL A 33 11.14 6.93 -10.76
N THR A 34 10.60 8.13 -10.86
CA THR A 34 9.90 8.63 -12.05
C THR A 34 10.56 9.92 -12.53
N GLY A 35 10.76 10.04 -13.83
CA GLY A 35 11.34 11.25 -14.44
C GLY A 35 11.18 11.27 -15.95
N ILE A 36 11.75 12.28 -16.59
CA ILE A 36 11.75 12.40 -18.04
C ILE A 36 12.67 11.35 -18.69
N LYS A 37 12.41 11.01 -19.96
CA LYS A 37 13.27 10.08 -20.71
C LYS A 37 14.59 10.75 -21.11
N ASP A 38 15.67 9.96 -21.27
CA ASP A 38 16.99 10.43 -21.70
C ASP A 38 16.96 11.32 -22.93
N GLN A 39 16.08 11.03 -23.90
CA GLN A 39 15.94 11.83 -25.13
C GLN A 39 15.50 13.28 -24.91
N PHE A 40 14.97 13.60 -23.72
CA PHE A 40 14.55 14.97 -23.35
C PHE A 40 15.57 15.66 -22.43
N ALA A 41 16.69 14.99 -22.10
CA ALA A 41 17.78 15.60 -21.38
C ALA A 41 18.46 16.68 -22.24
N LEU A 42 18.77 17.83 -21.63
CA LEU A 42 19.29 18.99 -22.38
C LEU A 42 20.77 18.83 -22.75
N GLU A 43 21.54 18.13 -21.92
CA GLU A 43 22.99 17.96 -22.05
C GLU A 43 23.38 16.53 -22.45
N GLY A 44 22.41 15.71 -22.87
CA GLY A 44 22.64 14.33 -23.27
C GLY A 44 22.95 13.38 -22.12
N GLU A 45 22.46 13.71 -20.90
CA GLU A 45 22.65 12.87 -19.72
C GLU A 45 21.92 11.54 -19.84
N THR A 46 22.48 10.50 -19.25
CA THR A 46 21.88 9.18 -19.14
C THR A 46 21.01 9.12 -17.88
N LEU A 47 19.83 9.73 -17.93
CA LEU A 47 18.91 9.86 -16.79
C LEU A 47 18.44 8.51 -16.27
N THR A 48 18.14 7.55 -17.16
CA THR A 48 17.73 6.19 -16.80
C THR A 48 18.73 5.53 -15.84
N ARG A 49 20.03 5.67 -16.08
CA ARG A 49 21.08 5.15 -15.20
C ARG A 49 21.08 5.82 -13.82
N GLU A 50 20.88 7.14 -13.80
CA GLU A 50 20.80 7.90 -12.55
C GLU A 50 19.55 7.51 -11.74
N TYR A 51 18.41 7.32 -12.41
CA TYR A 51 17.17 6.85 -11.75
C TYR A 51 17.33 5.45 -11.16
N ALA A 52 17.92 4.53 -11.92
CA ALA A 52 18.23 3.19 -11.42
C ALA A 52 19.19 3.23 -10.21
N SER A 53 20.23 4.04 -10.27
CA SER A 53 21.17 4.22 -9.14
C SER A 53 20.48 4.77 -7.89
N ILE A 54 19.50 5.67 -8.04
CA ILE A 54 18.73 6.21 -6.91
C ILE A 54 17.80 5.14 -6.33
N ALA A 55 17.06 4.43 -7.19
CA ALA A 55 16.14 3.38 -6.75
C ALA A 55 16.87 2.24 -6.04
N LEU A 56 17.95 1.72 -6.64
CA LEU A 56 18.77 0.66 -6.06
C LEU A 56 19.49 1.14 -4.79
N GLY A 57 20.00 2.38 -4.79
CA GLY A 57 20.60 2.99 -3.60
C GLY A 57 19.59 3.08 -2.44
N ALA A 58 18.36 3.48 -2.69
CA ALA A 58 17.31 3.53 -1.68
C ALA A 58 16.93 2.14 -1.17
N ALA A 59 16.89 1.13 -2.05
CA ALA A 59 16.48 -0.22 -1.71
C ALA A 59 17.58 -1.04 -1.02
N PHE A 60 18.86 -0.91 -1.45
CA PHE A 60 19.94 -1.79 -1.03
C PHE A 60 21.02 -1.11 -0.18
N HIS A 61 21.09 0.21 -0.18
CA HIS A 61 22.11 0.98 0.53
C HIS A 61 21.51 2.08 1.43
N PRO A 62 20.64 1.69 2.40
CA PRO A 62 20.11 2.66 3.35
C PRO A 62 21.23 3.24 4.21
N TYR A 63 20.98 4.44 4.75
CA TYR A 63 21.92 5.09 5.64
C TYR A 63 21.95 4.41 7.00
N PHE A 64 23.10 3.85 7.37
CA PHE A 64 23.36 3.24 8.67
C PHE A 64 24.32 4.05 9.52
N VAL A 65 24.12 4.00 10.82
CA VAL A 65 25.01 4.54 11.85
C VAL A 65 25.37 3.42 12.82
N GLY A 66 26.68 3.14 12.97
CA GLY A 66 27.11 2.05 13.85
C GLY A 66 26.64 0.64 13.44
N GLY A 67 26.25 0.46 12.18
CA GLY A 67 25.79 -0.84 11.64
C GLY A 67 24.27 -1.07 11.73
N THR A 68 23.52 -0.11 12.23
CA THR A 68 22.04 -0.14 12.29
C THR A 68 21.43 1.07 11.58
N PHE A 69 20.13 1.07 11.36
CA PHE A 69 19.42 2.30 10.98
C PHE A 69 19.76 3.41 11.98
N ASP A 70 19.84 4.65 11.49
CA ASP A 70 20.15 5.82 12.32
C ASP A 70 19.12 5.93 13.49
N PRO A 71 19.57 5.84 14.76
CA PRO A 71 18.66 5.89 15.91
C PRO A 71 17.87 7.19 16.01
N GLU A 72 18.43 8.33 15.55
CA GLU A 72 17.75 9.61 15.56
C GLU A 72 16.60 9.59 14.53
N ALA A 73 16.87 9.11 13.30
CA ALA A 73 15.85 8.96 12.27
C ALA A 73 14.75 7.98 12.69
N VAL A 74 15.12 6.84 13.27
CA VAL A 74 14.14 5.85 13.81
C VAL A 74 13.29 6.50 14.91
N GLY A 75 13.86 7.30 15.79
CA GLY A 75 13.12 8.00 16.84
C GLY A 75 12.09 8.97 16.27
N ILE A 76 12.45 9.73 15.23
CA ILE A 76 11.54 10.66 14.54
C ILE A 76 10.40 9.90 13.87
N GLU A 77 10.70 8.87 13.10
CA GLU A 77 9.70 8.06 12.39
C GLU A 77 8.74 7.36 13.35
N LYS A 78 9.23 6.83 14.48
CA LYS A 78 8.39 6.28 15.54
C LYS A 78 7.38 7.28 16.08
N GLN A 79 7.81 8.52 16.35
CA GLN A 79 6.92 9.57 16.82
C GLN A 79 5.86 9.94 15.78
N MET A 80 6.27 10.04 14.50
CA MET A 80 5.36 10.32 13.40
C MET A 80 4.34 9.19 13.22
N LEU A 81 4.78 7.94 13.25
CA LEU A 81 3.91 6.76 13.13
C LEU A 81 2.94 6.66 14.31
N LYS A 82 3.43 6.84 15.54
CA LYS A 82 2.59 6.85 16.73
C LYS A 82 1.48 7.91 16.62
N LYS A 83 1.86 9.12 16.26
CA LYS A 83 0.88 10.20 16.07
C LYS A 83 -0.13 9.87 14.97
N ALA A 84 0.31 9.32 13.84
CA ALA A 84 -0.59 8.94 12.75
C ALA A 84 -1.61 7.87 13.19
N LEU A 85 -1.16 6.87 13.98
CA LEU A 85 -2.03 5.83 14.53
C LEU A 85 -3.01 6.38 15.60
N GLU A 86 -2.55 7.30 16.46
CA GLU A 86 -3.41 7.96 17.45
C GLU A 86 -4.44 8.87 16.78
N ASP A 87 -4.06 9.58 15.72
CA ASP A 87 -4.91 10.50 14.98
C ASP A 87 -5.89 9.80 14.02
N GLU A 88 -5.74 8.51 13.77
CA GLU A 88 -6.62 7.75 12.86
C GLU A 88 -8.11 7.88 13.22
N ILE A 89 -8.40 7.91 14.52
CA ILE A 89 -9.78 8.06 15.01
C ILE A 89 -10.43 9.39 14.57
N ASN A 90 -9.64 10.38 14.16
CA ASN A 90 -10.15 11.65 13.67
C ASN A 90 -10.74 11.53 12.25
N ASP A 91 -10.24 10.60 11.43
CA ASP A 91 -10.90 10.18 10.19
C ASP A 91 -11.85 8.99 10.46
N LYS A 92 -13.08 9.31 10.86
CA LYS A 92 -14.10 8.30 11.21
C LYS A 92 -14.43 7.34 10.06
N ARG A 93 -14.23 7.75 8.81
CA ARG A 93 -14.45 6.88 7.65
C ARG A 93 -13.35 5.83 7.53
N LEU A 94 -12.10 6.26 7.63
CA LEU A 94 -10.94 5.37 7.59
C LEU A 94 -10.94 4.43 8.81
N TYR A 95 -11.19 4.98 10.00
CA TYR A 95 -11.31 4.20 11.22
C TYR A 95 -12.38 3.10 11.10
N CYS A 96 -13.59 3.43 10.62
CA CYS A 96 -14.66 2.46 10.41
C CYS A 96 -14.23 1.34 9.45
N LEU A 97 -13.55 1.69 8.35
CA LEU A 97 -13.04 0.72 7.38
C LEU A 97 -11.97 -0.20 8.02
N HIS A 98 -11.05 0.35 8.81
CA HIS A 98 -10.01 -0.44 9.48
C HIS A 98 -10.60 -1.40 10.51
N GLN A 99 -11.57 -0.95 11.32
CA GLN A 99 -12.28 -1.82 12.25
C GLN A 99 -13.05 -2.93 11.52
N ALA A 100 -13.74 -2.61 10.43
CA ALA A 100 -14.44 -3.60 9.62
C ALA A 100 -13.46 -4.62 9.02
N ASN A 101 -12.30 -4.19 8.49
CA ASN A 101 -11.27 -5.08 7.98
C ASN A 101 -10.71 -6.00 9.08
N ARG A 102 -10.46 -5.48 10.26
CA ARG A 102 -9.99 -6.26 11.42
C ARG A 102 -10.97 -7.39 11.78
N GLU A 103 -12.25 -7.07 11.85
CA GLU A 103 -13.31 -8.06 12.13
C GLU A 103 -13.48 -9.07 10.98
N PHE A 104 -13.33 -8.61 9.74
CA PHE A 104 -13.54 -9.44 8.58
C PHE A 104 -12.39 -10.39 8.29
N PHE A 105 -11.16 -9.91 8.34
CA PHE A 105 -9.98 -10.70 8.02
C PHE A 105 -9.37 -11.41 9.24
N GLY A 106 -9.62 -10.92 10.47
CA GLY A 106 -9.09 -11.49 11.72
C GLY A 106 -7.57 -11.64 11.67
N ASP A 107 -7.08 -12.80 12.11
CA ASP A 107 -5.65 -13.13 12.15
C ASP A 107 -5.08 -13.59 10.79
N SER A 108 -5.84 -13.46 9.69
CA SER A 108 -5.30 -13.79 8.38
C SER A 108 -4.23 -12.78 7.95
N PRO A 109 -3.26 -13.18 7.10
CA PRO A 109 -2.25 -12.24 6.60
C PRO A 109 -2.84 -11.00 5.91
N ALA A 110 -4.04 -11.12 5.29
CA ALA A 110 -4.75 -10.01 4.67
C ALA A 110 -5.35 -9.01 5.70
N GLY A 111 -5.42 -9.38 6.98
CA GLY A 111 -5.87 -8.53 8.07
C GLY A 111 -4.76 -7.69 8.70
N VAL A 112 -3.50 -7.98 8.38
CA VAL A 112 -2.35 -7.21 8.91
C VAL A 112 -2.39 -5.79 8.34
N ARG A 113 -2.32 -4.81 9.23
CA ARG A 113 -2.38 -3.39 8.86
C ARG A 113 -1.06 -2.93 8.23
N GLN A 114 -1.16 -2.03 7.25
CA GLN A 114 0.00 -1.42 6.61
C GLN A 114 0.89 -0.66 7.60
N GLU A 115 0.27 0.07 8.52
CA GLU A 115 0.93 0.91 9.51
C GLU A 115 1.34 0.14 10.79
N GLY A 116 0.96 -1.14 10.90
CA GLY A 116 1.12 -1.91 12.13
C GLY A 116 0.17 -1.46 13.25
N TYR A 117 0.58 -1.67 14.49
CA TYR A 117 -0.26 -1.45 15.66
C TYR A 117 0.43 -0.55 16.67
N LEU A 118 -0.34 0.34 17.31
CA LEU A 118 0.16 1.37 18.22
C LEU A 118 0.96 0.76 19.40
N GLU A 119 0.50 -0.37 19.92
CA GLU A 119 1.12 -1.11 21.04
C GLU A 119 2.51 -1.66 20.69
N GLU A 120 2.81 -1.86 19.41
CA GLU A 120 4.10 -2.40 18.96
C GLU A 120 5.15 -1.31 18.72
N VAL A 121 4.73 -0.08 18.41
CA VAL A 121 5.62 1.01 18.02
C VAL A 121 6.69 1.30 19.06
N GLU A 122 6.33 1.32 20.35
CA GLU A 122 7.28 1.64 21.45
C GLU A 122 8.40 0.62 21.55
N GLY A 123 8.13 -0.66 21.26
CA GLY A 123 9.10 -1.76 21.30
C GLY A 123 10.09 -1.79 20.15
N LEU A 124 9.86 -1.04 19.06
CA LEU A 124 10.74 -1.06 17.89
C LEU A 124 12.10 -0.41 18.18
N THR A 125 13.18 -1.11 17.85
CA THR A 125 14.56 -0.62 17.98
C THR A 125 15.26 -0.56 16.62
N PRO A 126 16.32 0.26 16.49
CA PRO A 126 17.13 0.29 15.26
C PRO A 126 17.68 -1.08 14.86
N GLU A 127 18.08 -1.90 15.85
CA GLU A 127 18.61 -3.26 15.65
C GLU A 127 17.54 -4.19 15.09
N GLN A 128 16.33 -4.18 15.66
CA GLN A 128 15.20 -4.98 15.15
C GLN A 128 14.81 -4.60 13.74
N LEU A 129 14.72 -3.30 13.46
CA LEU A 129 14.41 -2.81 12.10
C LEU A 129 15.50 -3.19 11.11
N THR A 130 16.76 -3.13 11.51
CA THR A 130 17.89 -3.53 10.67
C THR A 130 17.88 -5.04 10.39
N ALA A 131 17.59 -5.86 11.40
CA ALA A 131 17.44 -7.29 11.23
C ALA A 131 16.28 -7.65 10.29
N ALA A 132 15.13 -7.00 10.46
CA ALA A 132 13.96 -7.17 9.60
C ALA A 132 14.25 -6.75 8.15
N TYR A 133 15.00 -5.67 7.95
CA TYR A 133 15.42 -5.22 6.63
C TYR A 133 16.31 -6.26 5.92
N TYR A 134 17.31 -6.80 6.59
CA TYR A 134 18.16 -7.84 6.01
C TYR A 134 17.41 -9.14 5.76
N GLU A 135 16.50 -9.52 6.64
CA GLU A 135 15.65 -10.69 6.44
C GLU A 135 14.71 -10.50 5.23
N MET A 136 14.15 -9.30 5.07
CA MET A 136 13.37 -8.94 3.88
C MET A 136 14.22 -9.06 2.61
N LEU A 137 15.43 -8.51 2.58
CA LEU A 137 16.32 -8.62 1.43
C LEU A 137 16.67 -10.08 1.12
N ARG A 138 16.81 -10.92 2.15
CA ARG A 138 17.13 -12.35 1.99
C ARG A 138 15.95 -13.14 1.42
N THR A 139 14.73 -12.86 1.85
CA THR A 139 13.56 -13.73 1.64
C THR A 139 12.50 -13.19 0.68
N ALA A 140 12.44 -11.87 0.43
CA ALA A 140 11.44 -11.29 -0.43
C ALA A 140 11.59 -11.72 -1.89
N ASN A 141 10.47 -11.88 -2.59
CA ASN A 141 10.46 -11.94 -4.05
C ASN A 141 10.64 -10.51 -4.59
N ILE A 142 11.52 -10.35 -5.56
CA ILE A 142 11.86 -9.03 -6.12
C ILE A 142 11.43 -9.00 -7.58
N GLU A 143 10.62 -8.00 -7.91
CA GLU A 143 10.20 -7.71 -9.27
C GLU A 143 10.77 -6.35 -9.71
N LEU A 144 11.27 -6.29 -10.94
CA LEU A 144 11.76 -5.07 -11.57
C LEU A 144 10.82 -4.67 -12.71
N LEU A 145 10.21 -3.49 -12.57
CA LEU A 145 9.39 -2.90 -13.60
C LEU A 145 10.09 -1.68 -14.20
N VAL A 146 10.37 -1.71 -15.50
CA VAL A 146 11.01 -0.60 -16.23
C VAL A 146 10.09 -0.14 -17.35
N LEU A 147 9.70 1.13 -17.32
CA LEU A 147 8.75 1.71 -18.28
C LEU A 147 9.38 2.87 -19.05
N GLY A 148 9.12 2.89 -20.35
CA GLY A 148 9.51 4.02 -21.23
C GLY A 148 11.00 4.02 -21.61
N CYS A 149 11.75 2.95 -21.34
CA CYS A 149 13.15 2.77 -21.67
C CYS A 149 13.34 1.93 -22.93
N THR A 150 14.53 2.03 -23.55
CA THR A 150 14.94 1.13 -24.63
C THR A 150 15.30 -0.26 -24.08
N ALA A 151 15.40 -1.25 -24.95
CA ALA A 151 15.83 -2.60 -24.55
C ALA A 151 17.24 -2.60 -23.92
N GLU A 152 18.15 -1.79 -24.44
CA GLU A 152 19.51 -1.64 -23.91
C GLU A 152 19.52 -1.02 -22.52
N GLN A 153 18.75 0.08 -22.34
CA GLN A 153 18.60 0.71 -21.02
C GLN A 153 17.98 -0.25 -20.00
N THR A 154 16.94 -1.00 -20.41
CA THR A 154 16.29 -1.99 -19.55
C THR A 154 17.27 -3.11 -19.15
N ALA A 155 18.10 -3.58 -20.09
CA ALA A 155 19.14 -4.58 -19.80
C ALA A 155 20.16 -4.04 -18.78
N ALA A 156 20.62 -2.80 -18.95
CA ALA A 156 21.56 -2.18 -18.03
C ALA A 156 20.98 -2.02 -16.60
N VAL A 157 19.72 -1.64 -16.47
CA VAL A 157 19.03 -1.56 -15.16
C VAL A 157 18.89 -2.93 -14.52
N LYS A 158 18.52 -3.94 -15.31
CA LYS A 158 18.45 -5.35 -14.86
C LYS A 158 19.80 -5.83 -14.35
N ASP A 159 20.89 -5.60 -15.11
CA ASP A 159 22.24 -6.04 -14.74
C ASP A 159 22.71 -5.35 -13.45
N ALA A 160 22.38 -4.07 -13.26
CA ALA A 160 22.65 -3.37 -12.02
C ALA A 160 21.90 -3.99 -10.82
N LEU A 161 20.62 -4.34 -10.97
CA LEU A 161 19.87 -5.05 -9.92
C LEU A 161 20.49 -6.42 -9.63
N LEU A 162 20.85 -7.19 -10.67
CA LEU A 162 21.45 -8.51 -10.49
C LEU A 162 22.79 -8.42 -9.75
N ALA A 163 23.57 -7.37 -9.95
CA ALA A 163 24.82 -7.13 -9.21
C ALA A 163 24.56 -6.90 -7.71
N GLU A 164 23.53 -6.14 -7.34
CA GLU A 164 23.11 -5.96 -5.93
C GLU A 164 22.68 -7.29 -5.32
N LEU A 165 21.87 -8.05 -6.02
CA LEU A 165 21.36 -9.34 -5.55
C LEU A 165 22.46 -10.40 -5.38
N ALA A 166 23.50 -10.37 -6.21
CA ALA A 166 24.63 -11.30 -6.13
C ALA A 166 25.45 -11.14 -4.83
N ALA A 167 25.36 -9.99 -4.17
CA ALA A 167 26.04 -9.74 -2.90
C ALA A 167 25.26 -10.27 -1.68
N ILE A 168 24.05 -10.79 -1.87
CA ILE A 168 23.14 -11.24 -0.80
C ILE A 168 22.94 -12.74 -0.90
N ASP A 169 23.09 -13.46 0.22
CA ASP A 169 22.73 -14.87 0.32
C ASP A 169 21.20 -15.02 0.36
N ARG A 170 20.59 -15.10 -0.81
CA ARG A 170 19.15 -15.08 -0.98
C ARG A 170 18.51 -16.45 -0.86
N ALA A 171 17.43 -16.51 -0.09
CA ALA A 171 16.54 -17.67 0.04
C ALA A 171 15.07 -17.22 -0.09
N PRO A 172 14.59 -16.83 -1.30
CA PRO A 172 13.25 -16.31 -1.47
C PRO A 172 12.19 -17.29 -0.98
N LEU A 173 11.25 -16.80 -0.21
CA LEU A 173 10.11 -17.60 0.23
C LEU A 173 9.07 -17.72 -0.91
N PRO A 174 8.31 -18.82 -0.96
CA PRO A 174 7.18 -18.92 -1.87
C PRO A 174 6.21 -17.75 -1.64
N LEU A 175 5.66 -17.20 -2.72
CA LEU A 175 4.60 -16.23 -2.61
C LEU A 175 3.39 -16.87 -1.92
N ALA A 176 2.79 -16.16 -0.98
CA ALA A 176 1.54 -16.60 -0.38
C ALA A 176 0.44 -16.65 -1.45
N GLU A 177 -0.31 -17.74 -1.47
CA GLU A 177 -1.49 -17.83 -2.32
C GLU A 177 -2.55 -16.81 -1.87
N ASN A 178 -3.27 -16.24 -2.83
CA ASN A 178 -4.41 -15.41 -2.51
C ASN A 178 -5.49 -16.27 -1.86
N ILE A 179 -5.95 -15.85 -0.70
CA ILE A 179 -7.02 -16.52 0.04
C ILE A 179 -8.27 -15.65 0.00
N ALA A 180 -9.41 -16.28 -0.22
CA ALA A 180 -10.70 -15.65 0.04
C ALA A 180 -11.14 -16.02 1.46
N MET A 181 -11.75 -15.07 2.15
CA MET A 181 -12.36 -15.37 3.44
C MET A 181 -13.54 -16.33 3.24
N PRO A 182 -13.66 -17.37 4.08
CA PRO A 182 -14.78 -18.31 3.98
C PRO A 182 -16.10 -17.60 4.25
N ARG A 183 -17.16 -18.11 3.65
CA ARG A 183 -18.52 -17.66 3.98
C ARG A 183 -18.83 -18.02 5.43
N ARG A 184 -19.37 -17.08 6.17
CA ARG A 184 -19.75 -17.23 7.59
C ARG A 184 -21.01 -16.44 7.88
N GLU A 185 -21.57 -16.68 9.06
CA GLU A 185 -22.68 -15.88 9.54
C GLU A 185 -22.31 -14.40 9.63
N PRO A 186 -23.26 -13.50 9.32
CA PRO A 186 -23.02 -12.06 9.43
C PRO A 186 -22.59 -11.65 10.84
N VAL A 187 -21.56 -10.81 10.91
CA VAL A 187 -21.10 -10.20 12.17
C VAL A 187 -21.50 -8.75 12.15
N HIS A 188 -22.12 -8.28 13.23
CA HIS A 188 -22.49 -6.88 13.43
C HIS A 188 -21.70 -6.31 14.58
N LYS A 189 -20.99 -5.22 14.33
CA LYS A 189 -20.27 -4.46 15.36
C LYS A 189 -20.72 -3.01 15.30
N THR A 190 -21.02 -2.43 16.45
CA THR A 190 -21.39 -1.01 16.57
C THR A 190 -20.52 -0.37 17.65
N GLU A 191 -19.98 0.78 17.33
CA GLU A 191 -19.27 1.65 18.27
C GLU A 191 -19.93 3.01 18.28
N THR A 192 -20.08 3.61 19.46
CA THR A 192 -20.79 4.88 19.63
C THR A 192 -19.79 6.00 19.89
N TYR A 193 -19.89 7.06 19.11
CA TYR A 193 -19.09 8.28 19.23
C TYR A 193 -19.99 9.50 19.15
N ASP A 194 -19.56 10.59 19.78
CA ASP A 194 -20.20 11.90 19.61
C ASP A 194 -19.84 12.47 18.23
N MET A 195 -20.73 12.31 17.26
CA MET A 195 -20.50 12.70 15.87
C MET A 195 -21.83 12.94 15.14
N VAL A 196 -21.82 13.88 14.19
CA VAL A 196 -23.01 14.27 13.42
C VAL A 196 -23.45 13.20 12.42
N GLN A 197 -22.49 12.42 11.88
CA GLN A 197 -22.77 11.41 10.85
C GLN A 197 -22.25 10.05 11.28
N ALA A 198 -23.11 9.05 11.27
CA ALA A 198 -22.69 7.66 11.39
C ALA A 198 -21.90 7.22 10.16
N LYS A 199 -20.97 6.30 10.35
CA LYS A 199 -20.21 5.63 9.28
C LYS A 199 -20.57 4.16 9.26
N LEU A 200 -20.93 3.67 8.07
CA LEU A 200 -21.26 2.27 7.84
C LEU A 200 -20.23 1.67 6.88
N CYS A 201 -19.66 0.54 7.26
CA CYS A 201 -18.86 -0.31 6.38
C CYS A 201 -19.42 -1.72 6.40
N MET A 202 -19.71 -2.27 5.23
CA MET A 202 -20.13 -3.66 5.05
C MET A 202 -19.12 -4.37 4.18
N LEU A 203 -18.60 -5.51 4.66
CA LEU A 203 -17.67 -6.36 3.93
C LEU A 203 -18.32 -7.67 3.53
N PHE A 204 -18.08 -8.08 2.30
CA PHE A 204 -18.64 -9.29 1.71
C PHE A 204 -17.51 -10.14 1.13
N THR A 205 -17.64 -11.46 1.20
CA THR A 205 -16.72 -12.40 0.55
C THR A 205 -17.41 -13.13 -0.60
N LEU A 206 -16.66 -13.38 -1.68
CA LEU A 206 -17.08 -14.35 -2.71
C LEU A 206 -17.02 -15.79 -2.18
N GLY A 207 -16.21 -16.05 -1.13
CA GLY A 207 -15.99 -17.38 -0.56
C GLY A 207 -15.00 -18.23 -1.36
N GLU A 208 -14.44 -17.69 -2.43
CA GLU A 208 -13.44 -18.32 -3.28
C GLU A 208 -12.47 -17.25 -3.84
N PRO A 209 -11.21 -17.62 -4.15
CA PRO A 209 -10.27 -16.73 -4.81
C PRO A 209 -10.80 -16.31 -6.17
N MET A 210 -10.56 -15.05 -6.52
CA MET A 210 -10.97 -14.52 -7.82
C MET A 210 -10.02 -14.97 -8.93
N ARG A 211 -10.61 -15.43 -10.04
CA ARG A 211 -9.86 -15.76 -11.25
C ARG A 211 -9.64 -14.53 -12.13
N THR A 212 -8.50 -14.46 -12.80
CA THR A 212 -8.13 -13.32 -13.66
C THR A 212 -9.17 -13.05 -14.75
N GLU A 213 -9.78 -14.09 -15.32
CA GLU A 213 -10.81 -13.96 -16.37
C GLU A 213 -12.09 -13.25 -15.90
N GLN A 214 -12.35 -13.28 -14.59
CA GLN A 214 -13.52 -12.63 -13.98
C GLN A 214 -13.28 -11.15 -13.68
N LEU A 215 -12.03 -10.70 -13.68
CA LEU A 215 -11.66 -9.36 -13.20
C LEU A 215 -12.36 -8.23 -13.95
N ALA A 216 -12.46 -8.31 -15.27
CA ALA A 216 -13.12 -7.29 -16.09
C ALA A 216 -14.62 -7.21 -15.78
N ALA A 217 -15.29 -8.36 -15.66
CA ALA A 217 -16.72 -8.43 -15.34
C ALA A 217 -16.99 -7.87 -13.93
N VAL A 218 -16.17 -8.23 -12.95
CA VAL A 218 -16.33 -7.72 -11.57
C VAL A 218 -16.05 -6.21 -11.50
N ARG A 219 -15.04 -5.71 -12.18
CA ARG A 219 -14.79 -4.25 -12.25
C ARG A 219 -15.98 -3.49 -12.85
N LEU A 220 -16.56 -4.02 -13.92
CA LEU A 220 -17.78 -3.43 -14.50
C LEU A 220 -18.95 -3.50 -13.54
N ALA A 221 -19.18 -4.65 -12.90
CA ALA A 221 -20.25 -4.81 -11.91
C ALA A 221 -20.06 -3.81 -10.74
N MET A 222 -18.84 -3.60 -10.24
CA MET A 222 -18.55 -2.62 -9.19
C MET A 222 -18.81 -1.19 -9.66
N ALA A 223 -18.44 -0.82 -10.88
CA ALA A 223 -18.73 0.50 -11.45
C ALA A 223 -20.24 0.77 -11.52
N LEU A 224 -21.02 -0.22 -11.93
CA LEU A 224 -22.48 -0.12 -11.99
C LEU A 224 -23.14 -0.14 -10.61
N TYR A 225 -22.56 -0.85 -9.64
CA TYR A 225 -23.15 -1.01 -8.31
C TYR A 225 -22.90 0.21 -7.41
N GLY A 226 -21.65 0.64 -7.21
CA GLY A 226 -21.33 1.72 -6.29
C GLY A 226 -20.03 2.49 -6.62
N GLY A 227 -19.42 2.27 -7.80
CA GLY A 227 -18.14 2.85 -8.18
C GLY A 227 -18.22 4.17 -8.92
N SER A 228 -19.41 4.72 -9.19
CA SER A 228 -19.60 5.96 -9.96
C SER A 228 -20.80 6.75 -9.48
N VAL A 229 -20.91 8.02 -9.91
CA VAL A 229 -22.07 8.89 -9.65
C VAL A 229 -23.34 8.45 -10.37
N THR A 230 -23.23 7.55 -11.33
CA THR A 230 -24.36 6.91 -12.04
C THR A 230 -24.65 5.50 -11.55
N SER A 231 -23.97 5.07 -10.51
CA SER A 231 -24.15 3.75 -9.93
C SER A 231 -25.47 3.59 -9.20
N ARG A 232 -25.90 2.33 -9.02
CA ARG A 232 -27.16 2.02 -8.33
C ARG A 232 -27.20 2.49 -6.89
N LEU A 233 -26.11 2.35 -6.15
CA LEU A 233 -26.02 2.88 -4.79
C LEU A 233 -26.18 4.40 -4.78
N PHE A 234 -25.44 5.10 -5.64
CA PHE A 234 -25.52 6.56 -5.69
C PHE A 234 -26.93 7.02 -6.06
N LEU A 235 -27.50 6.53 -7.16
CA LEU A 235 -28.79 6.99 -7.65
C LEU A 235 -29.97 6.63 -6.73
N ASN A 236 -29.93 5.44 -6.11
CA ASN A 236 -31.05 5.02 -5.26
C ASN A 236 -30.89 5.52 -3.82
N VAL A 237 -29.75 5.27 -3.18
CA VAL A 237 -29.59 5.53 -1.74
C VAL A 237 -29.34 7.00 -1.46
N ARG A 238 -28.52 7.65 -2.31
CA ARG A 238 -28.18 9.06 -2.11
C ARG A 238 -29.17 10.00 -2.79
N GLU A 239 -29.42 9.83 -4.11
CA GLU A 239 -30.19 10.82 -4.88
C GLU A 239 -31.71 10.65 -4.72
N ARG A 240 -32.20 9.40 -4.76
CA ARG A 240 -33.65 9.17 -4.67
C ARG A 240 -34.14 9.15 -3.24
N ASP A 241 -33.47 8.38 -2.38
CA ASP A 241 -33.97 8.11 -1.01
C ASP A 241 -33.35 9.05 0.04
N HIS A 242 -32.32 9.83 -0.32
CA HIS A 242 -31.62 10.81 0.53
C HIS A 242 -31.12 10.26 1.87
N LEU A 243 -30.74 8.96 1.91
CA LEU A 243 -30.36 8.26 3.14
C LEU A 243 -28.88 8.47 3.52
N CYS A 244 -28.07 9.02 2.63
CA CYS A 244 -26.64 9.16 2.89
C CYS A 244 -26.00 10.35 2.15
N TYR A 245 -24.90 10.87 2.69
CA TYR A 245 -24.06 11.88 2.01
C TYR A 245 -23.18 11.28 0.95
N TYR A 246 -22.68 10.07 1.21
CA TYR A 246 -21.92 9.27 0.24
C TYR A 246 -22.25 7.81 0.42
N CYS A 247 -22.20 7.06 -0.66
CA CYS A 247 -22.17 5.61 -0.67
C CYS A 247 -21.31 5.15 -1.84
N SER A 248 -20.49 4.16 -1.59
CA SER A 248 -19.57 3.63 -2.59
C SER A 248 -19.32 2.15 -2.38
N SER A 249 -18.94 1.45 -3.44
CA SER A 249 -18.43 0.09 -3.33
C SER A 249 -17.06 -0.03 -3.96
N SER A 250 -16.24 -0.92 -3.41
CA SER A 250 -14.94 -1.29 -3.94
C SER A 250 -14.75 -2.80 -3.86
N PHE A 251 -13.87 -3.32 -4.70
CA PHE A 251 -13.57 -4.75 -4.75
C PHE A 251 -12.08 -4.99 -4.69
N GLN A 252 -11.68 -5.91 -3.83
CA GLN A 252 -10.30 -6.38 -3.67
C GLN A 252 -10.14 -7.75 -4.32
N SER A 253 -9.48 -7.79 -5.47
CA SER A 253 -9.32 -9.02 -6.25
C SER A 253 -8.44 -10.07 -5.56
N PHE A 254 -7.45 -9.64 -4.79
CA PHE A 254 -6.53 -10.55 -4.08
C PHE A 254 -7.20 -11.31 -2.94
N THR A 255 -8.23 -10.77 -2.35
CA THR A 255 -8.97 -11.38 -1.22
C THR A 255 -10.37 -11.83 -1.62
N GLY A 256 -10.80 -11.59 -2.86
CA GLY A 256 -12.15 -11.89 -3.29
C GLY A 256 -13.22 -11.20 -2.43
N SER A 257 -12.93 -9.99 -1.95
CA SER A 257 -13.83 -9.28 -1.04
C SER A 257 -14.35 -7.97 -1.63
N MET A 258 -15.56 -7.60 -1.23
CA MET A 258 -16.20 -6.34 -1.60
C MET A 258 -16.48 -5.54 -0.33
N ALA A 259 -16.17 -4.24 -0.38
CA ALA A 259 -16.56 -3.29 0.64
C ALA A 259 -17.64 -2.34 0.13
N VAL A 260 -18.64 -2.07 0.96
CA VAL A 260 -19.62 -0.99 0.77
C VAL A 260 -19.48 -0.01 1.93
N ASN A 261 -19.26 1.25 1.60
CA ASN A 261 -19.05 2.32 2.58
C ASN A 261 -20.12 3.39 2.41
N SER A 262 -20.67 3.87 3.53
CA SER A 262 -21.67 4.93 3.52
C SER A 262 -21.50 5.87 4.72
N GLY A 263 -21.83 7.15 4.53
CA GLY A 263 -22.02 8.11 5.61
C GLY A 263 -23.48 8.48 5.70
N VAL A 264 -24.12 8.10 6.80
CA VAL A 264 -25.56 8.26 7.01
C VAL A 264 -25.83 9.26 8.14
N GLU A 265 -26.99 9.88 8.12
CA GLU A 265 -27.47 10.65 9.27
C GLU A 265 -27.83 9.72 10.42
N HIS A 266 -27.69 10.21 11.65
CA HIS A 266 -28.29 9.54 12.79
C HIS A 266 -29.82 9.55 12.58
N ALA A 267 -30.44 8.38 12.62
CA ALA A 267 -31.87 8.34 12.87
C ALA A 267 -32.10 8.77 14.33
N ASP A 268 -32.93 9.79 14.55
CA ASP A 268 -33.41 10.17 15.87
C ASP A 268 -34.21 9.03 16.53
#